data_19564f0cdf2264349c1807971af1a2f8
#
_entry.id   19564f0cdf2264349c1807971af1a2f8
#
_cell.length_a   1.000
_cell.length_b   1.000
_cell.length_c   1.000
_cell.angle_alpha   90.00
_cell.angle_beta   90.00
_cell.angle_gamma   90.00
#
_symmetry.space_group_name_H-M   'P 1'
#
loop_
_entity.id
_entity.type
_entity.pdbx_description
1 polymer ?
#
loop_
_entity_poly.entity_id
_entity_poly.type
_entity_poly.pdbx_seq_one_letter_code
_entity_poly.pdbx_strand_id
1 'polypeptide(L)'
;MTPETAPRIRHAPIPADALLVVRGDDLDPATARAQALGFRRRFPDWQRWGLSAYYARSEAEIEDLAADQLERFPVLVVLRIDELLAAGFEVVPTFRTPHVTIAFQGDLDSSLADLITLGIDQRPNLYHDREPKGRREAR
;
A
#
# COMPACT_ATOMS: atom_id res chain seq x y z
N MET A 1 -12.95 -23.61 11.22
CA MET A 1 -12.77 -22.16 11.05
C MET A 1 -12.74 -21.82 9.58
N THR A 2 -13.53 -20.85 9.19
CA THR A 2 -13.63 -20.45 7.80
C THR A 2 -12.49 -19.46 7.48
N PRO A 3 -11.74 -19.69 6.40
CA PRO A 3 -10.72 -18.72 6.01
C PRO A 3 -11.37 -17.38 5.64
N GLU A 4 -10.63 -16.30 5.86
CA GLU A 4 -11.10 -14.99 5.48
C GLU A 4 -11.05 -14.85 3.96
N THR A 5 -12.17 -14.50 3.36
CA THR A 5 -12.28 -14.32 1.91
C THR A 5 -12.55 -12.86 1.54
N ALA A 6 -12.55 -11.99 2.53
CA ALA A 6 -12.62 -10.53 2.35
C ALA A 6 -11.66 -9.90 3.34
N PRO A 7 -11.07 -8.75 3.00
CA PRO A 7 -10.15 -8.09 3.94
C PRO A 7 -10.93 -7.57 5.14
N ARG A 8 -10.30 -7.63 6.32
CA ARG A 8 -10.90 -7.09 7.53
C ARG A 8 -10.85 -5.57 7.49
N ILE A 9 -12.02 -4.94 7.56
CA ILE A 9 -12.12 -3.49 7.56
C ILE A 9 -12.24 -3.01 8.99
N ARG A 10 -11.40 -2.03 9.37
CA ARG A 10 -11.45 -1.48 10.71
C ARG A 10 -12.63 -0.54 10.85
N HIS A 11 -13.21 -0.50 12.06
CA HIS A 11 -14.30 0.43 12.35
C HIS A 11 -13.82 1.87 12.46
N ALA A 12 -12.61 2.07 13.00
CA ALA A 12 -12.06 3.40 13.15
C ALA A 12 -11.70 3.96 11.77
N PRO A 13 -12.12 5.19 11.47
CA PRO A 13 -11.78 5.79 10.18
C PRO A 13 -10.30 6.16 10.13
N ILE A 14 -9.81 6.41 8.92
CA ILE A 14 -8.49 6.96 8.74
C ILE A 14 -8.49 8.37 9.33
N PRO A 15 -7.46 8.74 10.13
CA PRO A 15 -7.44 10.08 10.72
C PRO A 15 -7.50 11.18 9.67
N ALA A 16 -8.19 12.26 9.98
CA ALA A 16 -8.40 13.35 9.02
C ALA A 16 -7.09 14.02 8.61
N ASP A 17 -6.08 13.98 9.48
CA ASP A 17 -4.77 14.56 9.18
C ASP A 17 -3.85 13.58 8.47
N ALA A 18 -4.30 12.36 8.18
CA ALA A 18 -3.53 11.41 7.38
C ALA A 18 -3.76 11.74 5.91
N LEU A 19 -2.83 12.46 5.30
CA LEU A 19 -2.96 12.96 3.94
C LEU A 19 -2.22 12.12 2.92
N LEU A 20 -1.41 11.17 3.37
CA LEU A 20 -0.50 10.41 2.52
C LEU A 20 -0.71 8.92 2.71
N VAL A 21 -0.45 8.15 1.65
CA VAL A 21 -0.28 6.70 1.76
C VAL A 21 1.06 6.33 1.16
N VAL A 22 1.66 5.29 1.72
CA VAL A 22 2.99 4.83 1.34
C VAL A 22 2.89 3.37 0.96
N ARG A 23 3.44 3.03 -0.20
CA ARG A 23 3.55 1.65 -0.67
C ARG A 23 5.01 1.25 -0.71
N GLY A 24 5.27 -0.01 -0.40
CA GLY A 24 6.54 -0.62 -0.76
C GLY A 24 6.50 -1.06 -2.21
N ASP A 25 7.67 -1.02 -2.86
CA ASP A 25 7.84 -1.35 -4.26
C ASP A 25 7.37 -0.23 -5.18
N ASP A 26 7.85 -0.24 -6.41
CA ASP A 26 7.47 0.79 -7.36
C ASP A 26 6.07 0.49 -7.94
N LEU A 27 5.58 1.40 -8.77
CA LEU A 27 4.32 1.21 -9.48
C LEU A 27 4.58 0.76 -10.91
N ASP A 28 5.57 -0.10 -11.11
CA ASP A 28 5.77 -0.77 -12.38
C ASP A 28 4.46 -1.47 -12.77
N PRO A 29 3.97 -1.29 -14.01
CA PRO A 29 2.68 -1.85 -14.38
C PRO A 29 2.56 -3.35 -14.17
N ALA A 30 3.57 -4.11 -14.51
CA ALA A 30 3.52 -5.56 -14.37
C ALA A 30 3.50 -5.97 -12.90
N THR A 31 4.32 -5.32 -12.07
CA THR A 31 4.38 -5.62 -10.64
C THR A 31 3.08 -5.26 -9.95
N ALA A 32 2.58 -4.06 -10.20
CA ALA A 32 1.34 -3.60 -9.59
C ALA A 32 0.15 -4.48 -10.00
N ARG A 33 0.12 -4.89 -11.27
CA ARG A 33 -0.93 -5.77 -11.76
C ARG A 33 -0.89 -7.11 -11.07
N ALA A 34 0.29 -7.69 -10.92
CA ALA A 34 0.45 -8.97 -10.24
C ALA A 34 -0.01 -8.88 -8.78
N GLN A 35 0.31 -7.77 -8.11
CA GLN A 35 -0.09 -7.56 -6.72
C GLN A 35 -1.61 -7.42 -6.60
N ALA A 36 -2.25 -6.70 -7.52
CA ALA A 36 -3.70 -6.57 -7.51
C ALA A 36 -4.40 -7.90 -7.78
N LEU A 37 -3.85 -8.69 -8.70
CA LEU A 37 -4.39 -10.03 -8.95
C LEU A 37 -4.23 -10.93 -7.72
N GLY A 38 -3.09 -10.84 -7.05
CA GLY A 38 -2.86 -11.60 -5.83
C GLY A 38 -3.83 -11.21 -4.73
N PHE A 39 -4.10 -9.92 -4.59
CA PHE A 39 -5.08 -9.45 -3.62
C PHE A 39 -6.46 -10.03 -3.90
N ARG A 40 -6.88 -10.03 -5.16
CA ARG A 40 -8.18 -10.55 -5.53
C ARG A 40 -8.28 -12.05 -5.32
N ARG A 41 -7.20 -12.79 -5.58
CA ARG A 41 -7.17 -14.22 -5.32
C ARG A 41 -7.29 -14.51 -3.83
N ARG A 42 -6.66 -13.70 -3.00
CA ARG A 42 -6.71 -13.88 -1.55
C ARG A 42 -8.08 -13.53 -0.98
N PHE A 43 -8.74 -12.50 -1.54
CA PHE A 43 -10.01 -12.02 -1.02
C PHE A 43 -11.09 -12.02 -2.11
N PRO A 44 -11.46 -13.20 -2.61
CA PRO A 44 -12.38 -13.28 -3.75
C PRO A 44 -13.78 -12.75 -3.46
N ASP A 45 -14.22 -12.78 -2.21
CA ASP A 45 -15.57 -12.34 -1.88
C ASP A 45 -15.69 -10.83 -1.80
N TRP A 46 -14.58 -10.10 -1.75
CA TRP A 46 -14.64 -8.64 -1.76
C TRP A 46 -14.94 -8.10 -3.15
N GLN A 47 -14.60 -8.86 -4.17
CA GLN A 47 -14.92 -8.56 -5.57
C GLN A 47 -14.40 -7.20 -6.03
N ARG A 48 -13.26 -6.77 -5.51
CA ARG A 48 -12.60 -5.53 -5.88
C ARG A 48 -11.11 -5.79 -6.07
N TRP A 49 -10.51 -4.96 -6.89
CA TRP A 49 -9.06 -4.94 -7.01
C TRP A 49 -8.53 -4.01 -5.93
N GLY A 50 -7.38 -4.32 -5.40
CA GLY A 50 -6.80 -3.48 -4.36
C GLY A 50 -5.30 -3.67 -4.23
N LEU A 51 -4.66 -2.68 -3.64
CA LEU A 51 -3.23 -2.72 -3.34
C LEU A 51 -3.02 -2.29 -1.89
N SER A 52 -2.14 -3.00 -1.20
CA SER A 52 -1.80 -2.70 0.18
C SER A 52 -0.96 -1.44 0.27
N ALA A 53 -1.22 -0.65 1.30
CA ALA A 53 -0.46 0.56 1.59
C ALA A 53 -0.59 0.87 3.08
N TYR A 54 0.02 1.97 3.51
CA TYR A 54 -0.05 2.44 4.89
C TYR A 54 -0.27 3.94 4.86
N TYR A 55 -1.14 4.45 5.74
CA TYR A 55 -1.32 5.90 5.79
C TYR A 55 -0.21 6.55 6.62
N ALA A 56 0.06 7.81 6.32
CA ALA A 56 1.04 8.60 7.05
C ALA A 56 0.56 10.05 7.12
N ARG A 57 0.91 10.70 8.23
CA ARG A 57 0.55 12.10 8.46
C ARG A 57 1.70 13.04 8.21
N SER A 58 2.93 12.52 8.10
CA SER A 58 4.13 13.37 8.00
C SER A 58 5.27 12.57 7.41
N GLU A 59 6.34 13.27 7.04
CA GLU A 59 7.56 12.62 6.59
C GLU A 59 8.17 11.76 7.68
N ALA A 60 8.06 12.15 8.94
CA ALA A 60 8.57 11.33 10.04
C ALA A 60 7.84 10.00 10.11
N GLU A 61 6.53 9.98 9.88
CA GLU A 61 5.79 8.72 9.85
C GLU A 61 6.14 7.88 8.63
N ILE A 62 6.46 8.50 7.50
CA ILE A 62 6.95 7.75 6.34
C ILE A 62 8.26 7.05 6.69
N GLU A 63 9.17 7.74 7.39
CA GLU A 63 10.41 7.12 7.84
C GLU A 63 10.17 5.92 8.74
N ASP A 64 9.23 6.06 9.68
CA ASP A 64 8.90 4.95 10.57
C ASP A 64 8.36 3.76 9.79
N LEU A 65 7.49 4.00 8.82
CA LEU A 65 6.96 2.93 7.98
C LEU A 65 8.05 2.27 7.15
N ALA A 66 8.95 3.08 6.61
CA ALA A 66 10.04 2.57 5.79
C ALA A 66 10.94 1.62 6.60
N ALA A 67 11.21 1.96 7.86
CA ALA A 67 12.08 1.17 8.71
C ALA A 67 11.39 -0.06 9.28
N ASP A 68 10.11 0.05 9.65
CA ASP A 68 9.43 -0.97 10.45
C ASP A 68 8.53 -1.88 9.63
N GLN A 69 7.90 -1.36 8.59
CA GLN A 69 6.90 -2.11 7.84
C GLN A 69 7.34 -2.45 6.43
N LEU A 70 8.19 -1.62 5.84
CA LEU A 70 8.49 -1.69 4.41
C LEU A 70 9.98 -1.90 4.14
N GLU A 71 10.74 -2.33 5.12
CA GLU A 71 12.19 -2.47 4.99
C GLU A 71 12.60 -3.48 3.93
N ARG A 72 11.72 -4.40 3.57
CA ARG A 72 12.03 -5.39 2.55
C ARG A 72 11.94 -4.84 1.13
N PHE A 73 11.45 -3.63 0.96
CA PHE A 73 11.30 -3.03 -0.37
C PHE A 73 12.37 -2.00 -0.62
N PRO A 74 13.05 -2.06 -1.79
CA PRO A 74 14.10 -1.10 -2.10
C PRO A 74 13.59 0.28 -2.49
N VAL A 75 12.32 0.38 -2.89
CA VAL A 75 11.70 1.60 -3.37
C VAL A 75 10.40 1.81 -2.63
N LEU A 76 10.09 3.07 -2.34
CA LEU A 76 8.80 3.47 -1.78
C LEU A 76 8.10 4.38 -2.77
N VAL A 77 6.78 4.30 -2.77
CA VAL A 77 5.93 5.23 -3.53
C VAL A 77 5.01 5.91 -2.54
N VAL A 78 5.00 7.24 -2.57
CA VAL A 78 4.15 8.04 -1.70
C VAL A 78 3.07 8.69 -2.57
N LEU A 79 1.82 8.54 -2.16
CA LEU A 79 0.67 9.04 -2.88
C LEU A 79 -0.13 9.95 -1.95
N ARG A 80 -0.82 10.92 -2.53
CA ARG A 80 -1.71 11.77 -1.74
C ARG A 80 -3.12 11.19 -1.75
N ILE A 81 -3.73 11.15 -0.57
CA ILE A 81 -5.08 10.58 -0.45
C ILE A 81 -6.09 11.39 -1.25
N ASP A 82 -5.97 12.74 -1.21
CA ASP A 82 -6.92 13.57 -1.95
C ASP A 82 -6.85 13.33 -3.46
N GLU A 83 -5.65 13.07 -3.98
CA GLU A 83 -5.50 12.74 -5.40
C GLU A 83 -6.08 11.38 -5.74
N LEU A 84 -5.90 10.42 -4.85
CA LEU A 84 -6.48 9.09 -5.03
C LEU A 84 -8.01 9.18 -5.08
N LEU A 85 -8.61 9.91 -4.15
CA LEU A 85 -10.06 10.06 -4.11
C LEU A 85 -10.57 10.78 -5.35
N ALA A 86 -9.88 11.83 -5.78
CA ALA A 86 -10.27 12.58 -6.98
C ALA A 86 -10.21 11.71 -8.24
N ALA A 87 -9.30 10.74 -8.26
CA ALA A 87 -9.17 9.83 -9.40
C ALA A 87 -10.13 8.63 -9.33
N GLY A 88 -10.97 8.55 -8.31
CA GLY A 88 -11.98 7.52 -8.21
C GLY A 88 -11.58 6.31 -7.37
N PHE A 89 -10.44 6.36 -6.70
CA PHE A 89 -10.05 5.29 -5.78
C PHE A 89 -10.65 5.52 -4.41
N GLU A 90 -10.77 4.44 -3.65
CA GLU A 90 -11.04 4.52 -2.22
C GLU A 90 -9.81 4.14 -1.44
N VAL A 91 -9.68 4.69 -0.24
CA VAL A 91 -8.63 4.29 0.70
C VAL A 91 -9.36 3.72 1.90
N VAL A 92 -9.25 2.40 2.07
CA VAL A 92 -10.06 1.67 3.04
C VAL A 92 -9.15 1.23 4.20
N PRO A 93 -9.51 1.54 5.45
CA PRO A 93 -8.70 1.08 6.59
C PRO A 93 -8.87 -0.43 6.77
N THR A 94 -7.81 -1.17 6.54
CA THR A 94 -7.85 -2.63 6.58
C THR A 94 -6.79 -3.17 7.52
N PHE A 95 -7.10 -4.33 8.11
CA PHE A 95 -6.19 -5.11 8.96
C PHE A 95 -5.75 -4.28 10.18
N ARG A 96 -4.45 -4.17 10.41
CA ARG A 96 -3.93 -3.50 11.60
C ARG A 96 -3.44 -2.10 11.23
N THR A 97 -3.82 -1.11 12.07
CA THR A 97 -3.35 0.27 11.90
C THR A 97 -1.83 0.31 11.74
N PRO A 98 -1.28 1.07 10.81
CA PRO A 98 -1.92 2.03 9.90
C PRO A 98 -2.18 1.49 8.48
N HIS A 99 -2.39 0.18 8.35
CA HIS A 99 -2.59 -0.43 7.04
C HIS A 99 -3.88 0.06 6.39
N VAL A 100 -3.81 0.32 5.10
CA VAL A 100 -4.97 0.64 4.29
C VAL A 100 -4.90 -0.15 2.98
N THR A 101 -6.02 -0.25 2.30
CA THR A 101 -6.07 -0.81 0.95
C THR A 101 -6.52 0.29 0.01
N ILE A 102 -5.76 0.52 -1.06
CA ILE A 102 -6.18 1.38 -2.15
C ILE A 102 -7.11 0.52 -3.01
N ALA A 103 -8.40 0.82 -2.95
CA ALA A 103 -9.42 0.00 -3.61
C ALA A 103 -9.81 0.64 -4.93
N PHE A 104 -9.86 -0.18 -5.98
CA PHE A 104 -10.18 0.26 -7.33
C PHE A 104 -11.69 0.27 -7.50
N GLN A 105 -12.20 1.26 -8.23
CA GLN A 105 -13.63 1.38 -8.51
C GLN A 105 -14.03 0.81 -9.88
N GLY A 106 -13.08 0.60 -10.76
CA GLY A 106 -13.34 0.13 -12.11
C GLY A 106 -12.56 -1.11 -12.45
N ASP A 107 -12.33 -1.31 -13.73
CA ASP A 107 -11.57 -2.45 -14.19
C ASP A 107 -10.09 -2.30 -13.82
N LEU A 108 -9.42 -3.43 -13.82
CA LEU A 108 -8.04 -3.50 -13.34
C LEU A 108 -7.10 -2.61 -14.16
N ASP A 109 -7.14 -2.77 -15.49
CA ASP A 109 -6.11 -2.14 -16.32
C ASP A 109 -6.28 -0.63 -16.41
N SER A 110 -7.52 -0.14 -16.53
CA SER A 110 -7.77 1.30 -16.52
C SER A 110 -7.40 1.92 -15.18
N SER A 111 -7.75 1.25 -14.09
CA SER A 111 -7.44 1.77 -12.76
C SER A 111 -5.94 1.81 -12.51
N LEU A 112 -5.20 0.78 -12.98
CA LEU A 112 -3.75 0.78 -12.84
C LEU A 112 -3.12 1.92 -13.62
N ALA A 113 -3.60 2.18 -14.84
CA ALA A 113 -3.08 3.26 -15.65
C ALA A 113 -3.24 4.60 -14.92
N ASP A 114 -4.42 4.83 -14.34
CA ASP A 114 -4.68 6.05 -13.58
C ASP A 114 -3.80 6.13 -12.34
N LEU A 115 -3.65 5.04 -11.62
CA LEU A 115 -2.86 5.01 -10.40
C LEU A 115 -1.39 5.31 -10.68
N ILE A 116 -0.86 4.76 -11.76
CA ILE A 116 0.53 4.97 -12.12
C ILE A 116 0.82 6.44 -12.39
N THR A 117 -0.13 7.16 -12.99
CA THR A 117 0.07 8.59 -13.24
C THR A 117 0.09 9.40 -11.94
N LEU A 118 -0.51 8.90 -10.87
CA LEU A 118 -0.48 9.57 -9.58
C LEU A 118 0.78 9.25 -8.78
N GLY A 119 1.42 8.13 -9.06
CA GLY A 119 2.55 7.64 -8.27
C GLY A 119 3.87 8.25 -8.68
N ILE A 120 3.94 9.57 -8.68
CA ILE A 120 5.13 10.26 -9.16
C ILE A 120 6.18 10.47 -8.09
N ASP A 121 5.84 10.31 -6.81
CA ASP A 121 6.79 10.48 -5.72
C ASP A 121 7.38 9.11 -5.37
N GLN A 122 8.33 8.68 -6.19
CA GLN A 122 9.08 7.46 -5.92
C GLN A 122 10.41 7.83 -5.32
N ARG A 123 10.80 7.10 -4.28
CA ARG A 123 12.05 7.40 -3.59
C ARG A 123 12.71 6.10 -3.14
N PRO A 124 14.04 6.09 -3.02
CA PRO A 124 14.72 4.92 -2.49
C PRO A 124 14.36 4.73 -1.02
N ASN A 125 14.27 3.47 -0.60
CA ASN A 125 14.08 3.17 0.81
C ASN A 125 15.45 3.02 1.45
N LEU A 126 15.83 4.01 2.24
CA LEU A 126 17.15 4.05 2.86
C LEU A 126 17.33 2.95 3.90
N TYR A 127 16.27 2.29 4.29
CA TYR A 127 16.31 1.20 5.27
C TYR A 127 16.37 -0.18 4.62
N HIS A 128 16.27 -0.26 3.30
CA HIS A 128 16.19 -1.54 2.61
C HIS A 128 17.42 -2.41 2.83
N ASP A 129 18.60 -1.82 2.70
CA ASP A 129 19.85 -2.55 2.84
C ASP A 129 20.31 -2.64 4.28
N ARG A 130 19.54 -2.07 5.21
CA ARG A 130 19.89 -2.19 6.61
C ARG A 130 19.60 -3.59 7.05
N GLU A 131 20.67 -4.26 7.41
CA GLU A 131 20.57 -5.62 7.83
C GLU A 131 19.88 -5.70 9.16
N PRO A 132 18.79 -6.42 9.28
CA PRO A 132 18.27 -6.73 10.60
C PRO A 132 19.35 -7.39 11.42
N LYS A 133 19.50 -6.94 12.66
CA LYS A 133 20.54 -7.48 13.52
C LYS A 133 20.38 -8.99 13.62
N GLY A 134 21.47 -9.69 13.49
CA GLY A 134 21.50 -11.13 13.59
C GLY A 134 21.22 -11.86 12.29
N ARG A 135 20.55 -11.27 11.36
CA ARG A 135 20.25 -11.99 10.13
C ARG A 135 21.46 -12.07 9.24
N ARG A 136 22.13 -10.96 9.03
CA ARG A 136 23.31 -10.93 8.21
C ARG A 136 24.55 -11.31 9.00
N GLU A 137 24.55 -10.91 10.24
CA GLU A 137 25.67 -11.23 11.11
C GLU A 137 25.74 -12.71 11.42
N ALA A 138 24.65 -13.41 11.24
CA ALA A 138 24.64 -14.85 11.45
C ALA A 138 25.42 -15.61 10.39
N ARG A 139 25.82 -14.96 9.34
CA ARG A 139 26.60 -15.60 8.30
C ARG A 139 28.01 -15.86 8.74
#